data_55cfa479da9e072593e191f94215d96c
#
_entry.id   55cfa479da9e072593e191f94215d96c
#
_cell.length_a   1.000
_cell.length_b   1.000
_cell.length_c   1.000
_cell.angle_alpha   90.00
_cell.angle_beta   90.00
_cell.angle_gamma   90.00
#
_symmetry.space_group_name_H-M   'P 1'
#
loop_
_entity.id
_entity.type
_entity.pdbx_description
1 polymer ?
#
loop_
_entity_poly.entity_id
_entity_poly.type
_entity_poly.pdbx_seq_one_letter_code
_entity_poly.pdbx_strand_id
1 'polypeptide(L)'
;MSLYYCGVIGLIITGLLIWITEYYTGTDYRPVKSVAESSTTGHGTNVIQGLAISMEATAVPALIIVIGIITTFNYAGLFGIAIAVTSMLALTGMVVALDAYGPVTDNAGGIAEMSKLPKNVRKTTDALDAVGNTTKAVTKGYAIGSAGLGALVLFAAYTEDIKYYSMDKTSSLYQMEVSFDLSNPYVVICLLYTSPSPRDRTRSRMPSSA
;
A
#
# COMPACT_ATOMS: atom_id res chain seq x y z
N MET A 1 -21.25 -16.12 12.68
CA MET A 1 -21.37 -14.66 12.90
C MET A 1 -19.98 -13.96 12.90
N SER A 2 -18.97 -14.51 13.61
CA SER A 2 -17.63 -13.89 13.69
C SER A 2 -16.97 -13.64 12.31
N LEU A 3 -17.05 -14.58 11.38
CA LEU A 3 -16.50 -14.41 10.02
C LEU A 3 -17.20 -13.30 9.22
N TYR A 4 -18.51 -13.14 9.39
CA TYR A 4 -19.25 -12.04 8.77
C TYR A 4 -18.73 -10.68 9.27
N TYR A 5 -18.50 -10.55 10.57
CA TYR A 5 -17.91 -9.33 11.13
C TYR A 5 -16.49 -9.08 10.59
N CYS A 6 -15.67 -10.11 10.43
CA CYS A 6 -14.35 -9.97 9.80
C CYS A 6 -14.44 -9.44 8.37
N GLY A 7 -15.39 -9.93 7.57
CA GLY A 7 -15.62 -9.41 6.22
C GLY A 7 -16.05 -7.94 6.21
N VAL A 8 -16.97 -7.55 7.10
CA VAL A 8 -17.41 -6.16 7.25
C VAL A 8 -16.25 -5.26 7.71
N ILE A 9 -15.42 -5.73 8.64
CA ILE A 9 -14.23 -4.98 9.10
C ILE A 9 -13.28 -4.75 7.92
N GLY A 10 -13.06 -5.73 7.04
CA GLY A 10 -12.23 -5.55 5.84
C GLY A 10 -12.74 -4.44 4.93
N LEU A 11 -14.06 -4.35 4.72
CA LEU A 11 -14.66 -3.26 3.95
C LEU A 11 -14.53 -1.90 4.66
N ILE A 12 -14.68 -1.86 5.99
CA ILE A 12 -14.49 -0.64 6.80
C ILE A 12 -13.05 -0.16 6.70
N ILE A 13 -12.06 -1.06 6.84
CA ILE A 13 -10.64 -0.73 6.67
C ILE A 13 -10.40 -0.09 5.30
N THR A 14 -10.95 -0.69 4.24
CA THR A 14 -10.83 -0.14 2.88
C THR A 14 -11.39 1.28 2.80
N GLY A 15 -12.60 1.50 3.30
CA GLY A 15 -13.22 2.83 3.31
C GLY A 15 -12.42 3.87 4.10
N LEU A 16 -11.89 3.49 5.27
CA LEU A 16 -11.05 4.37 6.09
C LEU A 16 -9.71 4.69 5.41
N LEU A 17 -9.08 3.73 4.74
CA LEU A 17 -7.84 3.96 3.99
C LEU A 17 -8.07 4.91 2.81
N ILE A 18 -9.17 4.74 2.09
CA ILE A 18 -9.56 5.66 1.00
C ILE A 18 -9.76 7.08 1.55
N TRP A 19 -10.57 7.22 2.59
CA TRP A 19 -10.89 8.51 3.19
C TRP A 19 -9.66 9.25 3.71
N ILE A 20 -8.78 8.57 4.46
CA ILE A 20 -7.58 9.22 5.01
C ILE A 20 -6.57 9.57 3.91
N THR A 21 -6.46 8.75 2.87
CA THR A 21 -5.59 9.04 1.73
C THR A 21 -6.09 10.26 0.96
N GLU A 22 -7.39 10.36 0.74
CA GLU A 22 -8.00 11.54 0.11
C GLU A 22 -7.71 12.82 0.92
N TYR A 23 -7.80 12.76 2.25
CA TYR A 23 -7.45 13.90 3.10
C TYR A 23 -6.02 14.38 2.89
N TYR A 24 -5.04 13.48 2.77
CA TYR A 24 -3.64 13.83 2.58
C TYR A 24 -3.27 14.24 1.15
N THR A 25 -4.09 13.93 0.16
CA THR A 25 -3.77 14.11 -1.27
C THR A 25 -4.73 15.05 -2.00
N GLY A 26 -5.89 15.33 -1.44
CA GLY A 26 -6.87 16.24 -2.03
C GLY A 26 -6.44 17.71 -1.91
N THR A 27 -6.64 18.47 -2.99
CA THR A 27 -6.20 19.87 -3.12
C THR A 27 -6.91 20.82 -2.14
N ASP A 28 -8.06 20.43 -1.62
CA ASP A 28 -8.86 21.26 -0.72
C ASP A 28 -8.42 21.19 0.75
N TYR A 29 -7.58 20.21 1.09
CA TYR A 29 -7.16 19.94 2.46
C TYR A 29 -5.84 20.58 2.84
N ARG A 30 -5.63 20.74 4.16
CA ARG A 30 -4.43 21.36 4.74
C ARG A 30 -3.11 20.75 4.23
N PRO A 31 -2.94 19.42 4.15
CA PRO A 31 -1.65 18.85 3.79
C PRO A 31 -1.14 19.33 2.44
N VAL A 32 -1.96 19.27 1.39
CA VAL A 32 -1.59 19.70 0.04
C VAL A 32 -1.39 21.21 -0.01
N LYS A 33 -2.28 21.98 0.63
CA LYS A 33 -2.15 23.44 0.71
C LYS A 33 -0.83 23.87 1.37
N SER A 34 -0.41 23.21 2.45
CA SER A 34 0.84 23.54 3.15
C SER A 34 2.07 23.25 2.29
N VAL A 35 2.06 22.19 1.48
CA VAL A 35 3.13 21.90 0.53
C VAL A 35 3.15 22.92 -0.61
N ALA A 36 1.99 23.29 -1.14
CA ALA A 36 1.88 24.32 -2.17
C ALA A 36 2.36 25.69 -1.67
N GLU A 37 2.01 26.08 -0.45
CA GLU A 37 2.46 27.31 0.18
C GLU A 37 3.99 27.33 0.39
N SER A 38 4.57 26.21 0.85
CA SER A 38 6.01 26.10 1.03
C SER A 38 6.80 26.21 -0.28
N SER A 39 6.18 25.89 -1.42
CA SER A 39 6.81 26.03 -2.74
C SER A 39 7.07 27.48 -3.14
N THR A 40 6.34 28.43 -2.55
CA THR A 40 6.54 29.87 -2.80
C THR A 40 7.82 30.41 -2.15
N THR A 41 8.33 29.72 -1.13
CA THR A 41 9.53 30.13 -0.39
C THR A 41 10.83 29.53 -0.94
N GLY A 42 10.74 28.49 -1.76
CA GLY A 42 11.89 27.88 -2.43
C GLY A 42 11.80 26.37 -2.58
N HIS A 43 12.68 25.80 -3.39
CA HIS A 43 12.69 24.35 -3.67
C HIS A 43 13.04 23.50 -2.44
N GLY A 44 13.99 23.96 -1.60
CA GLY A 44 14.40 23.23 -0.40
C GLY A 44 13.27 23.12 0.62
N THR A 45 12.56 24.21 0.88
CA THR A 45 11.41 24.25 1.80
C THR A 45 10.27 23.37 1.32
N ASN A 46 10.01 23.34 0.02
CA ASN A 46 9.00 22.46 -0.57
C ASN A 46 9.34 20.97 -0.36
N VAL A 47 10.59 20.56 -0.61
CA VAL A 47 11.03 19.18 -0.38
C VAL A 47 10.90 18.79 1.09
N ILE A 48 11.33 19.65 2.01
CA ILE A 48 11.24 19.39 3.46
C ILE A 48 9.77 19.26 3.89
N GLN A 49 8.91 20.19 3.46
CA GLN A 49 7.48 20.14 3.78
C GLN A 49 6.80 18.90 3.19
N GLY A 50 7.16 18.52 1.96
CA GLY A 50 6.65 17.30 1.34
C GLY A 50 7.04 16.03 2.12
N LEU A 51 8.28 15.95 2.57
CA LEU A 51 8.75 14.85 3.43
C LEU A 51 8.02 14.84 4.78
N ALA A 52 7.85 15.99 5.43
CA ALA A 52 7.14 16.09 6.69
C ALA A 52 5.69 15.59 6.57
N ILE A 53 4.96 16.05 5.55
CA ILE A 53 3.58 15.61 5.29
C ILE A 53 3.53 14.12 4.93
N SER A 54 4.50 13.60 4.16
CA SER A 54 4.52 12.17 3.82
C SER A 54 4.73 11.29 5.06
N MET A 55 5.56 11.71 6.00
CA MET A 55 5.75 11.00 7.28
C MET A 55 4.49 11.09 8.16
N GLU A 56 3.88 12.27 8.26
CA GLU A 56 2.60 12.45 8.98
C GLU A 56 1.50 11.54 8.40
N ALA A 57 1.43 11.42 7.08
CA ALA A 57 0.43 10.64 6.37
C ALA A 57 0.52 9.12 6.61
N THR A 58 1.62 8.60 7.13
CA THR A 58 1.77 7.16 7.42
C THR A 58 1.13 6.73 8.72
N ALA A 59 0.98 7.65 9.69
CA ALA A 59 0.58 7.30 11.07
C ALA A 59 -0.84 6.74 11.16
N VAL A 60 -1.81 7.43 10.58
CA VAL A 60 -3.23 7.02 10.67
C VAL A 60 -3.50 5.72 9.89
N PRO A 61 -3.03 5.55 8.64
CA PRO A 61 -3.15 4.27 7.93
C PRO A 61 -2.52 3.10 8.69
N ALA A 62 -1.35 3.28 9.30
CA ALA A 62 -0.73 2.24 10.10
C ALA A 62 -1.61 1.84 11.30
N LEU A 63 -2.18 2.80 12.00
CA LEU A 63 -3.11 2.53 13.11
C LEU A 63 -4.38 1.81 12.64
N ILE A 64 -4.97 2.21 11.52
CA ILE A 64 -6.15 1.54 10.94
C ILE A 64 -5.82 0.06 10.66
N ILE A 65 -4.67 -0.22 10.04
CA ILE A 65 -4.24 -1.58 9.72
C ILE A 65 -4.03 -2.40 11.01
N VAL A 66 -3.30 -1.86 11.98
CA VAL A 66 -3.01 -2.54 13.26
C VAL A 66 -4.31 -2.86 14.02
N ILE A 67 -5.22 -1.89 14.14
CA ILE A 67 -6.52 -2.11 14.78
C ILE A 67 -7.33 -3.16 14.03
N GLY A 68 -7.31 -3.12 12.70
CA GLY A 68 -7.97 -4.11 11.86
C GLY A 68 -7.46 -5.52 12.08
N ILE A 69 -6.13 -5.70 12.11
CA ILE A 69 -5.48 -6.99 12.39
C ILE A 69 -5.88 -7.51 13.77
N ILE A 70 -5.73 -6.69 14.82
CA ILE A 70 -6.05 -7.10 16.20
C ILE A 70 -7.52 -7.49 16.32
N THR A 71 -8.41 -6.69 15.74
CA THR A 71 -9.85 -6.90 15.84
C THR A 71 -10.26 -8.20 15.12
N THR A 72 -9.83 -8.39 13.88
CA THR A 72 -10.17 -9.59 13.10
C THR A 72 -9.55 -10.86 13.69
N PHE A 73 -8.33 -10.74 14.23
CA PHE A 73 -7.68 -11.85 14.94
C PHE A 73 -8.47 -12.26 16.20
N ASN A 74 -8.94 -11.31 16.99
CA ASN A 74 -9.73 -11.60 18.18
C ASN A 74 -11.09 -12.25 17.87
N TYR A 75 -11.68 -11.98 16.69
CA TYR A 75 -12.94 -12.60 16.29
C TYR A 75 -12.81 -14.02 15.76
N ALA A 76 -11.77 -14.34 14.99
CA ALA A 76 -11.64 -15.62 14.32
C ALA A 76 -10.17 -16.03 14.00
N GLY A 77 -9.20 -15.54 14.78
CA GLY A 77 -7.79 -15.86 14.60
C GLY A 77 -7.26 -15.47 13.22
N LEU A 78 -6.27 -16.21 12.73
CA LEU A 78 -5.66 -15.98 11.41
C LEU A 78 -6.67 -16.11 10.27
N PHE A 79 -7.65 -16.98 10.40
CA PHE A 79 -8.72 -17.15 9.40
C PHE A 79 -9.61 -15.91 9.32
N GLY A 80 -9.83 -15.21 10.44
CA GLY A 80 -10.53 -13.94 10.48
C GLY A 80 -9.81 -12.84 9.68
N ILE A 81 -8.48 -12.77 9.76
CA ILE A 81 -7.66 -11.86 8.95
C ILE A 81 -7.79 -12.23 7.47
N ALA A 82 -7.76 -13.53 7.13
CA ALA A 82 -7.90 -13.99 5.74
C ALA A 82 -9.24 -13.56 5.12
N ILE A 83 -10.34 -13.69 5.86
CA ILE A 83 -11.66 -13.23 5.40
C ILE A 83 -11.71 -11.71 5.22
N ALA A 84 -11.11 -10.95 6.13
CA ALA A 84 -11.04 -9.49 6.00
C ALA A 84 -10.25 -9.06 4.75
N VAL A 85 -9.08 -9.67 4.52
CA VAL A 85 -8.27 -9.43 3.31
C VAL A 85 -9.02 -9.78 2.04
N THR A 86 -9.69 -10.93 2.02
CA THR A 86 -10.48 -11.36 0.85
C THR A 86 -11.60 -10.36 0.54
N SER A 87 -12.27 -9.84 1.57
CA SER A 87 -13.29 -8.81 1.42
C SER A 87 -12.71 -7.49 0.89
N MET A 88 -11.54 -7.08 1.38
CA MET A 88 -10.82 -5.94 0.81
C MET A 88 -10.51 -6.17 -0.68
N LEU A 89 -9.91 -7.32 -1.00
CA LEU A 89 -9.47 -7.65 -2.36
C LEU A 89 -10.63 -7.82 -3.36
N ALA A 90 -11.86 -7.99 -2.90
CA ALA A 90 -13.04 -7.99 -3.77
C ALA A 90 -13.21 -6.67 -4.55
N LEU A 91 -12.68 -5.56 -4.04
CA LEU A 91 -12.72 -4.24 -4.70
C LEU A 91 -11.52 -3.97 -5.61
N THR A 92 -10.55 -4.90 -5.71
CA THR A 92 -9.28 -4.69 -6.42
C THR A 92 -9.48 -4.26 -7.88
N GLY A 93 -10.42 -4.89 -8.60
CA GLY A 93 -10.67 -4.55 -10.01
C GLY A 93 -11.03 -3.08 -10.22
N MET A 94 -11.89 -2.54 -9.38
CA MET A 94 -12.28 -1.13 -9.42
C MET A 94 -11.13 -0.21 -8.99
N VAL A 95 -10.44 -0.56 -7.92
CA VAL A 95 -9.32 0.26 -7.38
C VAL A 95 -8.17 0.33 -8.39
N VAL A 96 -7.82 -0.77 -9.06
CA VAL A 96 -6.78 -0.80 -10.11
C VAL A 96 -7.22 -0.03 -11.35
N ALA A 97 -8.50 -0.08 -11.71
CA ALA A 97 -9.02 0.75 -12.80
C ALA A 97 -8.88 2.25 -12.50
N LEU A 98 -9.12 2.65 -11.25
CA LEU A 98 -8.90 4.03 -10.80
C LEU A 98 -7.41 4.42 -10.79
N ASP A 99 -6.49 3.48 -10.53
CA ASP A 99 -5.06 3.74 -10.63
C ASP A 99 -4.65 4.09 -12.07
N ALA A 100 -5.18 3.36 -13.06
CA ALA A 100 -4.91 3.62 -14.46
C ALA A 100 -5.39 5.01 -14.95
N TYR A 101 -6.41 5.57 -14.31
CA TYR A 101 -6.90 6.92 -14.60
C TYR A 101 -5.82 7.99 -14.36
N GLY A 102 -5.02 7.86 -13.30
CA GLY A 102 -3.98 8.83 -12.94
C GLY A 102 -2.95 9.07 -14.05
N PRO A 103 -2.24 8.05 -14.58
CA PRO A 103 -1.31 8.21 -15.69
C PRO A 103 -1.96 8.78 -16.96
N VAL A 104 -3.22 8.49 -17.23
CA VAL A 104 -3.94 9.03 -18.39
C VAL A 104 -4.13 10.54 -18.27
N THR A 105 -4.56 11.01 -17.10
CA THR A 105 -4.77 12.46 -16.86
C THR A 105 -3.46 13.23 -16.80
N ASP A 106 -2.43 12.67 -16.21
CA ASP A 106 -1.08 13.22 -16.15
C ASP A 106 -0.49 13.41 -17.56
N ASN A 107 -0.56 12.35 -18.39
CA ASN A 107 -0.12 12.45 -19.78
C ASN A 107 -0.96 13.45 -20.61
N ALA A 108 -2.27 13.50 -20.39
CA ALA A 108 -3.13 14.48 -21.07
C ALA A 108 -2.73 15.93 -20.74
N GLY A 109 -2.40 16.21 -19.48
CA GLY A 109 -1.86 17.49 -19.03
C GLY A 109 -0.52 17.80 -19.69
N GLY A 110 0.39 16.83 -19.73
CA GLY A 110 1.70 16.97 -20.38
C GLY A 110 1.60 17.25 -21.88
N ILE A 111 0.72 16.54 -22.59
CA ILE A 111 0.47 16.78 -24.01
C ILE A 111 -0.10 18.19 -24.24
N ALA A 112 -1.07 18.60 -23.41
CA ALA A 112 -1.66 19.93 -23.51
C ALA A 112 -0.62 21.06 -23.33
N GLU A 113 0.32 20.89 -22.40
CA GLU A 113 1.41 21.81 -22.13
C GLU A 113 2.42 21.85 -23.29
N MET A 114 2.95 20.68 -23.68
CA MET A 114 3.96 20.59 -24.74
C MET A 114 3.46 21.04 -26.10
N SER A 115 2.18 20.80 -26.41
CA SER A 115 1.54 21.22 -27.63
C SER A 115 1.05 22.68 -27.60
N LYS A 116 1.27 23.39 -26.48
CA LYS A 116 0.85 24.79 -26.29
C LYS A 116 -0.63 25.01 -26.59
N LEU A 117 -1.49 24.09 -26.12
CA LEU A 117 -2.93 24.17 -26.32
C LEU A 117 -3.54 25.38 -25.57
N PRO A 118 -4.74 25.85 -25.99
CA PRO A 118 -5.40 26.99 -25.37
C PRO A 118 -5.60 26.81 -23.85
N LYS A 119 -5.57 27.90 -23.09
CA LYS A 119 -5.67 27.91 -21.62
C LYS A 119 -6.93 27.22 -21.06
N ASN A 120 -8.03 27.23 -21.80
CA ASN A 120 -9.25 26.52 -21.40
C ASN A 120 -9.06 25.00 -21.39
N VAL A 121 -8.33 24.43 -22.36
CA VAL A 121 -7.97 23.00 -22.37
C VAL A 121 -7.09 22.69 -21.18
N ARG A 122 -6.07 23.51 -20.94
CA ARG A 122 -5.16 23.35 -19.80
C ARG A 122 -5.90 23.36 -18.47
N LYS A 123 -6.85 24.28 -18.26
CA LYS A 123 -7.67 24.32 -17.05
C LYS A 123 -8.43 23.01 -16.81
N THR A 124 -8.92 22.38 -17.87
CA THR A 124 -9.64 21.10 -17.76
C THR A 124 -8.68 19.96 -17.45
N THR A 125 -7.54 19.88 -18.15
CA THR A 125 -6.53 18.82 -17.90
C THR A 125 -5.93 18.91 -16.50
N ASP A 126 -5.68 20.13 -15.98
CA ASP A 126 -5.16 20.33 -14.63
C ASP A 126 -6.16 19.87 -13.56
N ALA A 127 -7.45 20.14 -13.76
CA ALA A 127 -8.48 19.64 -12.83
C ALA A 127 -8.58 18.11 -12.84
N LEU A 128 -8.48 17.48 -14.02
CA LEU A 128 -8.47 16.02 -14.13
C LEU A 128 -7.21 15.40 -13.54
N ASP A 129 -6.05 16.02 -13.72
CA ASP A 129 -4.78 15.56 -13.16
C ASP A 129 -4.77 15.63 -11.63
N ALA A 130 -5.33 16.67 -11.03
CA ALA A 130 -5.49 16.76 -9.59
C ALA A 130 -6.27 15.57 -9.02
N VAL A 131 -7.36 15.17 -9.66
CA VAL A 131 -8.13 13.95 -9.30
C VAL A 131 -7.31 12.69 -9.54
N GLY A 132 -6.60 12.63 -10.67
CA GLY A 132 -5.73 11.49 -11.02
C GLY A 132 -4.62 11.25 -10.00
N ASN A 133 -4.04 12.29 -9.44
CA ASN A 133 -3.02 12.18 -8.40
C ASN A 133 -3.58 11.63 -7.08
N THR A 134 -4.80 12.01 -6.72
CA THR A 134 -5.50 11.45 -5.55
C THR A 134 -5.82 9.98 -5.77
N THR A 135 -6.33 9.58 -6.94
CA THR A 135 -6.65 8.17 -7.23
C THR A 135 -5.40 7.27 -7.21
N LYS A 136 -4.26 7.72 -7.73
CA LYS A 136 -2.97 7.01 -7.63
C LYS A 136 -2.58 6.77 -6.16
N ALA A 137 -2.73 7.77 -5.31
CA ALA A 137 -2.38 7.65 -3.90
C ALA A 137 -3.33 6.71 -3.14
N VAL A 138 -4.63 6.79 -3.41
CA VAL A 138 -5.66 5.90 -2.84
C VAL A 138 -5.35 4.44 -3.18
N THR A 139 -5.02 4.13 -4.43
CA THR A 139 -4.65 2.77 -4.85
C THR A 139 -3.43 2.25 -4.11
N LYS A 140 -2.41 3.08 -3.89
CA LYS A 140 -1.21 2.68 -3.13
C LYS A 140 -1.53 2.43 -1.67
N GLY A 141 -2.31 3.28 -1.01
CA GLY A 141 -2.76 3.09 0.37
C GLY A 141 -3.53 1.78 0.54
N TYR A 142 -4.46 1.52 -0.37
CA TYR A 142 -5.21 0.28 -0.43
C TYR A 142 -4.31 -0.95 -0.64
N ALA A 143 -3.38 -0.89 -1.60
CA ALA A 143 -2.47 -1.98 -1.91
C ALA A 143 -1.56 -2.32 -0.72
N ILE A 144 -1.03 -1.31 -0.01
CA ILE A 144 -0.20 -1.50 1.17
C ILE A 144 -1.02 -2.12 2.31
N GLY A 145 -2.23 -1.64 2.55
CA GLY A 145 -3.12 -2.18 3.59
C GLY A 145 -3.47 -3.64 3.34
N SER A 146 -3.91 -3.98 2.14
CA SER A 146 -4.25 -5.37 1.79
C SER A 146 -3.03 -6.29 1.76
N ALA A 147 -1.87 -5.80 1.30
CA ALA A 147 -0.63 -6.57 1.32
C ALA A 147 -0.12 -6.83 2.75
N GLY A 148 -0.23 -5.88 3.66
CA GLY A 148 0.16 -6.05 5.05
C GLY A 148 -0.64 -7.14 5.75
N LEU A 149 -1.97 -7.13 5.62
CA LEU A 149 -2.82 -8.19 6.15
C LEU A 149 -2.58 -9.52 5.42
N GLY A 150 -2.43 -9.49 4.09
CA GLY A 150 -2.19 -10.67 3.26
C GLY A 150 -0.87 -11.38 3.58
N ALA A 151 0.19 -10.62 3.83
CA ALA A 151 1.49 -11.16 4.20
C ALA A 151 1.42 -11.97 5.50
N LEU A 152 0.68 -11.50 6.51
CA LEU A 152 0.48 -12.24 7.76
C LEU A 152 -0.24 -13.57 7.52
N VAL A 153 -1.27 -13.58 6.68
CA VAL A 153 -2.03 -14.80 6.35
C VAL A 153 -1.17 -15.81 5.59
N LEU A 154 -0.41 -15.33 4.59
CA LEU A 154 0.48 -16.18 3.80
C LEU A 154 1.61 -16.76 4.65
N PHE A 155 2.19 -15.95 5.54
CA PHE A 155 3.21 -16.43 6.47
C PHE A 155 2.64 -17.46 7.45
N ALA A 156 1.44 -17.24 7.94
CA ALA A 156 0.75 -18.22 8.80
C ALA A 156 0.46 -19.53 8.07
N ALA A 157 -0.01 -19.50 6.84
CA ALA A 157 -0.21 -20.68 6.01
C ALA A 157 1.10 -21.43 5.79
N TYR A 158 2.18 -20.72 5.47
CA TYR A 158 3.51 -21.30 5.29
C TYR A 158 4.01 -22.02 6.57
N THR A 159 3.85 -21.39 7.73
CA THR A 159 4.25 -22.02 9.01
C THR A 159 3.42 -23.25 9.34
N GLU A 160 2.15 -23.27 8.99
CA GLU A 160 1.27 -24.43 9.20
C GLU A 160 1.62 -25.58 8.25
N ASP A 161 1.93 -25.29 6.98
CA ASP A 161 2.39 -26.28 6.02
C ASP A 161 3.70 -26.93 6.47
N ILE A 162 4.66 -26.15 6.97
CA ILE A 162 5.92 -26.71 7.53
C ILE A 162 5.63 -27.66 8.68
N LYS A 163 4.74 -27.28 9.62
CA LYS A 163 4.34 -28.17 10.72
C LYS A 163 3.71 -29.46 10.20
N TYR A 164 2.82 -29.36 9.24
CA TYR A 164 2.18 -30.53 8.63
C TYR A 164 3.21 -31.48 8.04
N TYR A 165 4.14 -30.98 7.20
CA TYR A 165 5.17 -31.81 6.59
C TYR A 165 6.24 -32.28 7.58
N SER A 166 6.47 -31.59 8.69
CA SER A 166 7.37 -32.10 9.74
C SER A 166 6.82 -33.29 10.51
N MET A 167 5.50 -33.50 10.49
CA MET A 167 4.83 -34.64 11.09
C MET A 167 4.69 -35.83 10.13
N ASP A 168 4.82 -35.60 8.82
CA ASP A 168 4.70 -36.65 7.80
C ASP A 168 6.01 -37.43 7.65
N LYS A 169 5.98 -38.74 7.99
CA LYS A 169 7.15 -39.63 7.90
C LYS A 169 7.70 -39.80 6.47
N THR A 170 6.92 -39.48 5.45
CA THR A 170 7.31 -39.59 4.06
C THR A 170 7.99 -38.31 3.55
N SER A 171 7.92 -37.22 4.29
CA SER A 171 8.45 -35.92 3.95
C SER A 171 9.96 -35.82 4.23
N SER A 172 10.68 -35.09 3.38
CA SER A 172 12.09 -34.70 3.62
C SER A 172 12.24 -33.76 4.82
N LEU A 173 11.16 -33.16 5.27
CA LEU A 173 11.09 -32.26 6.43
C LEU A 173 10.73 -32.98 7.73
N TYR A 174 10.60 -34.32 7.70
CA TYR A 174 10.22 -35.09 8.89
C TYR A 174 11.16 -34.83 10.06
N GLN A 175 10.58 -34.51 11.22
CA GLN A 175 11.27 -34.12 12.46
C GLN A 175 12.12 -32.86 12.38
N MET A 176 11.99 -32.04 11.32
CA MET A 176 12.67 -30.76 11.28
C MET A 176 11.93 -29.73 12.15
N GLU A 177 12.61 -29.23 13.18
CA GLU A 177 12.12 -28.10 13.95
C GLU A 177 12.46 -26.79 13.23
N VAL A 178 11.47 -26.14 12.66
CA VAL A 178 11.61 -24.83 12.05
C VAL A 178 10.98 -23.78 12.96
N SER A 179 11.78 -22.86 13.45
CA SER A 179 11.34 -21.74 14.28
C SER A 179 11.63 -20.42 13.57
N PHE A 180 10.63 -19.52 13.58
CA PHE A 180 10.74 -18.14 13.09
C PHE A 180 10.79 -17.14 14.23
N ASP A 181 11.30 -17.55 15.38
CA ASP A 181 11.40 -16.71 16.55
C ASP A 181 12.43 -15.58 16.32
N LEU A 182 11.99 -14.33 16.48
CA LEU A 182 12.85 -13.15 16.36
C LEU A 182 13.91 -13.03 17.45
N SER A 183 13.81 -13.81 18.52
CA SER A 183 14.89 -13.93 19.52
C SER A 183 16.08 -14.74 18.98
N ASN A 184 15.90 -15.51 17.91
CA ASN A 184 16.97 -16.26 17.26
C ASN A 184 17.75 -15.34 16.29
N PRO A 185 19.06 -15.09 16.56
CA PRO A 185 19.86 -14.18 15.73
C PRO A 185 19.98 -14.62 14.27
N TYR A 186 19.92 -15.92 13.98
CA TYR A 186 19.95 -16.42 12.61
C TYR A 186 18.69 -16.03 11.83
N VAL A 187 17.52 -16.02 12.46
CA VAL A 187 16.26 -15.54 11.85
C VAL A 187 16.38 -14.06 11.52
N VAL A 188 16.90 -13.25 12.43
CA VAL A 188 17.09 -11.81 12.23
C VAL A 188 18.10 -11.54 11.10
N ILE A 189 19.21 -12.29 11.06
CA ILE A 189 20.20 -12.18 9.97
C ILE A 189 19.59 -12.53 8.61
N CYS A 190 18.80 -13.60 8.52
CA CYS A 190 18.10 -13.96 7.29
C CYS A 190 17.14 -12.87 6.84
N LEU A 191 16.35 -12.28 7.74
CA LEU A 191 15.43 -11.19 7.44
C LEU A 191 16.17 -9.95 6.93
N LEU A 192 17.29 -9.59 7.55
CA LEU A 192 18.11 -8.45 7.13
C LEU A 192 18.81 -8.71 5.79
N TYR A 193 19.30 -9.91 5.57
CA TYR A 193 20.02 -10.28 4.35
C TYR A 193 19.10 -10.38 3.13
N THR A 194 17.86 -10.85 3.31
CA THR A 194 16.85 -10.98 2.25
C THR A 194 16.04 -9.71 2.02
N SER A 195 16.21 -8.68 2.85
CA SER A 195 15.58 -7.38 2.62
C SER A 195 15.99 -6.78 1.28
N PRO A 196 15.07 -6.15 0.53
CA PRO A 196 15.39 -5.55 -0.77
C PRO A 196 16.55 -4.56 -0.65
N SER A 197 17.63 -4.84 -1.36
CA SER A 197 18.81 -3.98 -1.39
C SER A 197 18.67 -2.92 -2.49
N PRO A 198 19.19 -1.70 -2.31
CA PRO A 198 19.30 -0.73 -3.39
C PRO A 198 20.01 -1.27 -4.66
N ARG A 199 20.81 -2.31 -4.52
CA ARG A 199 21.47 -3.03 -5.64
C ARG A 199 20.48 -3.82 -6.51
N ASP A 200 19.34 -4.22 -5.97
CA ASP A 200 18.32 -4.96 -6.74
C ASP A 200 17.65 -4.06 -7.79
N ARG A 201 17.64 -2.74 -7.57
CA ARG A 201 17.17 -1.75 -8.55
C ARG A 201 18.04 -1.68 -9.81
N THR A 202 19.30 -2.05 -9.75
CA THR A 202 20.21 -1.94 -10.90
C THR A 202 20.05 -3.09 -11.90
N ARG A 203 19.44 -4.21 -11.51
CA ARG A 203 19.17 -5.35 -12.38
C ARG A 203 17.89 -5.23 -13.20
N SER A 204 16.99 -4.33 -12.85
CA SER A 204 15.72 -4.13 -13.54
C SER A 204 15.72 -2.97 -14.55
N ARG A 205 16.86 -2.33 -14.79
CA ARG A 205 16.97 -1.38 -15.91
C ARG A 205 17.02 -2.16 -17.22
N MET A 206 15.85 -2.33 -17.82
CA MET A 206 15.83 -2.62 -19.25
C MET A 206 16.54 -1.46 -19.97
N PRO A 207 17.45 -1.74 -20.91
CA PRO A 207 18.01 -0.70 -21.73
C PRO A 207 16.83 -0.02 -22.43
N SER A 208 16.69 1.31 -22.23
CA SER A 208 15.78 2.09 -23.04
C SER A 208 16.24 1.88 -24.48
N SER A 209 15.47 1.16 -25.27
CA SER A 209 15.65 1.14 -26.72
C SER A 209 15.55 2.58 -27.20
N ALA A 210 16.66 3.07 -27.72
CA ALA A 210 16.73 4.32 -28.46
C ALA A 210 15.78 4.30 -29.66
#